data_0899c306abf42bea455030881d6a5260
#
_entry.id   0899c306abf42bea455030881d6a5260
#
_cell.length_a   1.000
_cell.length_b   1.000
_cell.length_c   1.000
_cell.angle_alpha   90.00
_cell.angle_beta   90.00
_cell.angle_gamma   90.00
#
_symmetry.space_group_name_H-M   'P 1'
#
loop_
_entity.id
_entity.type
_entity.pdbx_description
1 polymer ?
#
loop_
_entity_poly.entity_id
_entity_poly.type
_entity_poly.pdbx_seq_one_letter_code
_entity_poly.pdbx_strand_id
1 'polypeptide(L)'
;MTTPAPDPHYVLTIACPDRPGIVHAVTGLLITHEGNILESQQFDDLHENRFFMRVRFSVPTGRVTVESLREEFRVIAERFAMTFDLWNASVPYRTLILVSKLGHCLNDLLFRWGNGALQIDVAGVVSNHLDCRPLAASYGIDYHHLPVSPETKADAEAGLLALVDSLDIHLVVLARYMQVLSDDTCRALEGRMINIHHSFLPSFKGARPYHQAFEHGVKLVGATAHYVTADLDEGPIIEQDVMRVDHRHDPEELASIGRDVESQVLSRAVRWHAESRVLLNGHKTVVFR
;
A
#
# COMPACT_ATOMS: atom_id res chain seq x y z
N MET A 1 30.53 27.01 5.16
CA MET A 1 30.14 26.11 6.26
C MET A 1 29.11 25.17 5.65
N THR A 2 29.46 23.92 5.44
CA THR A 2 28.50 22.87 5.00
C THR A 2 27.55 22.59 6.15
N THR A 3 26.27 22.83 5.95
CA THR A 3 25.24 22.42 6.91
C THR A 3 25.38 20.89 7.07
N PRO A 4 25.47 20.36 8.30
CA PRO A 4 25.52 18.93 8.49
C PRO A 4 24.27 18.28 7.85
N ALA A 5 24.45 17.12 7.25
CA ALA A 5 23.32 16.36 6.72
C ALA A 5 22.29 16.13 7.85
N PRO A 6 21.01 16.25 7.56
CA PRO A 6 19.98 16.00 8.59
C PRO A 6 20.09 14.56 9.10
N ASP A 7 19.78 14.39 10.38
CA ASP A 7 19.78 13.07 11.00
C ASP A 7 18.82 12.12 10.27
N PRO A 8 19.19 10.87 10.09
CA PRO A 8 18.31 9.88 9.46
C PRO A 8 17.06 9.65 10.29
N HIS A 9 15.94 9.51 9.60
CA HIS A 9 14.66 9.21 10.21
C HIS A 9 14.32 7.73 10.03
N TYR A 10 13.75 7.15 11.06
CA TYR A 10 13.29 5.77 11.07
C TYR A 10 11.82 5.70 11.45
N VAL A 11 11.13 4.68 10.97
CA VAL A 11 9.78 4.32 11.39
C VAL A 11 9.81 2.91 11.94
N LEU A 12 9.37 2.76 13.19
CA LEU A 12 9.13 1.48 13.83
C LEU A 12 7.62 1.27 13.92
N THR A 13 7.14 0.13 13.43
CA THR A 13 5.78 -0.35 13.64
C THR A 13 5.80 -1.62 14.46
N ILE A 14 4.86 -1.77 15.39
CA ILE A 14 4.71 -2.97 16.21
C ILE A 14 3.25 -3.39 16.33
N ALA A 15 3.04 -4.69 16.43
CA ALA A 15 1.78 -5.30 16.83
C ALA A 15 2.07 -6.47 17.77
N CYS A 16 1.38 -6.53 18.92
CA CYS A 16 1.58 -7.56 19.91
C CYS A 16 0.32 -7.76 20.80
N PRO A 17 0.25 -8.82 21.62
CA PRO A 17 -0.73 -8.88 22.70
C PRO A 17 -0.56 -7.69 23.66
N ASP A 18 -1.69 -7.04 24.06
CA ASP A 18 -1.58 -5.89 24.98
C ASP A 18 -1.14 -6.32 26.38
N ARG A 19 -0.22 -5.56 26.94
CA ARG A 19 0.24 -5.69 28.33
C ARG A 19 1.07 -4.50 28.79
N PRO A 20 1.16 -4.24 30.10
CA PRO A 20 1.97 -3.15 30.64
C PRO A 20 3.46 -3.24 30.24
N GLY A 21 4.07 -2.09 29.99
CA GLY A 21 5.51 -1.95 29.77
C GLY A 21 5.95 -1.90 28.31
N ILE A 22 5.04 -2.11 27.32
CA ILE A 22 5.36 -2.07 25.89
C ILE A 22 5.99 -0.73 25.50
N VAL A 23 5.29 0.37 25.77
CA VAL A 23 5.76 1.74 25.40
C VAL A 23 7.08 2.05 26.08
N HIS A 24 7.23 1.68 27.36
CA HIS A 24 8.48 1.88 28.10
C HIS A 24 9.65 1.13 27.46
N ALA A 25 9.44 -0.12 27.04
CA ALA A 25 10.48 -0.93 26.41
C ALA A 25 10.92 -0.36 25.05
N VAL A 26 9.95 0.09 24.24
CA VAL A 26 10.20 0.75 22.94
C VAL A 26 10.98 2.05 23.15
N THR A 27 10.48 2.95 24.00
CA THR A 27 11.11 4.25 24.23
C THR A 27 12.47 4.12 24.94
N GLY A 28 12.65 3.11 25.80
CA GLY A 28 13.92 2.79 26.44
C GLY A 28 15.02 2.49 25.43
N LEU A 29 14.75 1.70 24.39
CA LEU A 29 15.73 1.46 23.33
C LEU A 29 16.07 2.75 22.58
N LEU A 30 15.08 3.58 22.25
CA LEU A 30 15.34 4.82 21.53
C LEU A 30 16.25 5.76 22.32
N ILE A 31 16.08 5.85 23.64
CA ILE A 31 16.92 6.67 24.53
C ILE A 31 18.37 6.19 24.53
N THR A 32 18.64 4.88 24.49
CA THR A 32 20.04 4.36 24.46
C THR A 32 20.81 4.81 23.23
N HIS A 33 20.11 5.15 22.16
CA HIS A 33 20.67 5.65 20.90
C HIS A 33 20.54 7.16 20.72
N GLU A 34 20.20 7.89 21.76
CA GLU A 34 19.93 9.35 21.70
C GLU A 34 18.81 9.69 20.69
N GLY A 35 17.87 8.73 20.53
CA GLY A 35 16.77 8.85 19.58
C GLY A 35 15.75 9.89 20.02
N ASN A 36 15.38 10.78 19.10
CA ASN A 36 14.32 11.78 19.29
C ASN A 36 13.04 11.36 18.60
N ILE A 37 11.95 11.21 19.35
CA ILE A 37 10.63 10.84 18.82
C ILE A 37 10.02 12.06 18.13
N LEU A 38 9.69 11.92 16.85
CA LEU A 38 9.09 12.94 16.01
C LEU A 38 7.56 12.77 15.94
N GLU A 39 7.09 11.51 15.91
CA GLU A 39 5.67 11.16 15.87
C GLU A 39 5.50 9.83 16.58
N SER A 40 4.47 9.73 17.42
CA SER A 40 4.11 8.48 18.10
C SER A 40 2.60 8.31 18.09
N GLN A 41 2.13 7.22 17.55
CA GLN A 41 0.71 6.86 17.49
C GLN A 41 0.55 5.44 18.02
N GLN A 42 -0.52 5.19 18.75
CA GLN A 42 -0.84 3.87 19.29
C GLN A 42 -2.34 3.61 19.28
N PHE A 43 -2.70 2.35 19.22
CA PHE A 43 -4.08 1.89 19.28
C PHE A 43 -4.12 0.55 20.03
N ASP A 44 -5.08 0.44 20.94
CA ASP A 44 -5.37 -0.79 21.67
C ASP A 44 -6.72 -1.35 21.18
N ASP A 45 -6.66 -2.51 20.53
CA ASP A 45 -7.85 -3.27 20.13
C ASP A 45 -8.31 -4.15 21.32
N LEU A 46 -9.24 -3.63 22.11
CA LEU A 46 -9.78 -4.30 23.28
C LEU A 46 -10.52 -5.61 22.94
N HIS A 47 -11.02 -5.77 21.71
CA HIS A 47 -11.75 -6.97 21.29
C HIS A 47 -10.81 -8.13 21.01
N GLU A 48 -9.67 -7.84 20.35
CA GLU A 48 -8.67 -8.84 19.98
C GLU A 48 -7.53 -8.93 21.01
N ASN A 49 -7.56 -8.08 22.06
CA ASN A 49 -6.48 -7.90 23.03
C ASN A 49 -5.13 -7.70 22.38
N ARG A 50 -5.07 -6.77 21.43
CA ARG A 50 -3.88 -6.45 20.63
C ARG A 50 -3.53 -4.99 20.70
N PHE A 51 -2.26 -4.72 20.91
CA PHE A 51 -1.68 -3.39 20.91
C PHE A 51 -0.94 -3.13 19.60
N PHE A 52 -1.14 -1.94 19.04
CA PHE A 52 -0.48 -1.46 17.82
C PHE A 52 0.20 -0.13 18.11
N MET A 53 1.41 0.05 17.59
CA MET A 53 2.13 1.32 17.74
C MET A 53 2.95 1.60 16.48
N ARG A 54 3.00 2.88 16.11
CA ARG A 54 3.88 3.43 15.10
C ARG A 54 4.67 4.57 15.72
N VAL A 55 5.99 4.52 15.61
CA VAL A 55 6.88 5.58 16.10
C VAL A 55 7.79 6.01 14.97
N ARG A 56 7.78 7.30 14.66
CA ARG A 56 8.78 7.94 13.78
C ARG A 56 9.77 8.69 14.66
N PHE A 57 11.05 8.44 14.44
CA PHE A 57 12.12 9.00 15.26
C PHE A 57 13.36 9.30 14.43
N SER A 58 14.22 10.17 14.91
CA SER A 58 15.56 10.41 14.38
C SER A 58 16.61 9.88 15.34
N VAL A 59 17.78 9.53 14.81
CA VAL A 59 18.97 9.14 15.57
C VAL A 59 20.16 9.91 15.00
N PRO A 60 21.13 10.39 15.82
CA PRO A 60 22.28 11.10 15.31
C PRO A 60 23.05 10.33 14.23
N THR A 61 23.44 11.02 13.17
CA THR A 61 24.12 10.44 12.01
C THR A 61 25.35 9.63 12.41
N GLY A 62 25.47 8.39 11.89
CA GLY A 62 26.59 7.49 12.16
C GLY A 62 26.53 6.74 13.50
N ARG A 63 25.48 6.95 14.28
CA ARG A 63 25.30 6.28 15.57
C ARG A 63 24.88 4.82 15.41
N VAL A 64 23.93 4.56 14.53
CA VAL A 64 23.34 3.24 14.27
C VAL A 64 23.02 3.03 12.81
N THR A 65 22.85 1.77 12.41
CA THR A 65 22.24 1.36 11.15
C THR A 65 20.84 0.78 11.40
N VAL A 66 20.04 0.67 10.36
CA VAL A 66 18.71 0.01 10.44
C VAL A 66 18.88 -1.45 10.92
N GLU A 67 19.92 -2.12 10.44
CA GLU A 67 20.21 -3.51 10.77
C GLU A 67 20.56 -3.68 12.27
N SER A 68 21.43 -2.82 12.82
CA SER A 68 21.78 -2.87 14.25
C SER A 68 20.58 -2.56 15.15
N LEU A 69 19.77 -1.55 14.79
CA LEU A 69 18.55 -1.26 15.52
C LEU A 69 17.55 -2.43 15.48
N ARG A 70 17.42 -3.09 14.32
CA ARG A 70 16.54 -4.24 14.14
C ARG A 70 16.99 -5.43 15.02
N GLU A 71 18.29 -5.70 15.07
CA GLU A 71 18.83 -6.77 15.93
C GLU A 71 18.60 -6.49 17.42
N GLU A 72 18.85 -5.28 17.86
CA GLU A 72 18.62 -4.89 19.26
C GLU A 72 17.13 -4.91 19.61
N PHE A 73 16.26 -4.44 18.70
CA PHE A 73 14.82 -4.46 18.93
C PHE A 73 14.25 -5.87 18.97
N ARG A 74 14.88 -6.84 18.29
CA ARG A 74 14.43 -8.24 18.27
C ARG A 74 14.32 -8.83 19.69
N VAL A 75 15.24 -8.48 20.60
CA VAL A 75 15.19 -8.93 22.00
C VAL A 75 13.94 -8.41 22.71
N ILE A 76 13.55 -7.18 22.43
CA ILE A 76 12.32 -6.59 22.98
C ILE A 76 11.11 -7.26 22.34
N ALA A 77 11.14 -7.45 21.04
CA ALA A 77 10.05 -8.07 20.28
C ALA A 77 9.78 -9.51 20.78
N GLU A 78 10.80 -10.31 21.01
CA GLU A 78 10.67 -11.66 21.58
C GLU A 78 10.04 -11.64 22.98
N ARG A 79 10.51 -10.74 23.85
CA ARG A 79 9.96 -10.59 25.21
C ARG A 79 8.48 -10.27 25.21
N PHE A 80 7.98 -9.49 24.26
CA PHE A 80 6.60 -9.02 24.18
C PHE A 80 5.77 -9.76 23.13
N ALA A 81 6.32 -10.78 22.46
CA ALA A 81 5.71 -11.48 21.34
C ALA A 81 5.23 -10.50 20.25
N MET A 82 6.09 -9.53 19.90
CA MET A 82 5.79 -8.52 18.88
C MET A 82 6.11 -9.03 17.49
N THR A 83 5.22 -8.75 16.54
CA THR A 83 5.62 -8.57 15.14
C THR A 83 6.02 -7.10 14.97
N PHE A 84 7.10 -6.84 14.26
CA PHE A 84 7.56 -5.46 14.03
C PHE A 84 8.19 -5.30 12.66
N ASP A 85 8.17 -4.07 12.18
CA ASP A 85 8.98 -3.62 11.06
C ASP A 85 9.70 -2.33 11.43
N LEU A 86 10.92 -2.17 10.91
CA LEU A 86 11.76 -0.99 11.11
C LEU A 86 12.29 -0.54 9.75
N TRP A 87 11.88 0.64 9.32
CA TRP A 87 12.19 1.19 8.02
C TRP A 87 12.97 2.50 8.13
N ASN A 88 13.96 2.69 7.25
CA ASN A 88 14.60 3.99 7.08
C ASN A 88 13.70 4.90 6.22
N ALA A 89 13.09 5.90 6.83
CA ALA A 89 12.14 6.80 6.15
C ALA A 89 12.77 7.64 5.01
N SER A 90 14.11 7.66 4.90
CA SER A 90 14.80 8.32 3.79
C SER A 90 14.91 7.43 2.54
N VAL A 91 14.55 6.15 2.66
CA VAL A 91 14.55 5.18 1.55
C VAL A 91 13.12 4.99 1.07
N PRO A 92 12.74 5.50 -0.11
CA PRO A 92 11.39 5.33 -0.63
C PRO A 92 11.13 3.85 -0.98
N TYR A 93 9.88 3.43 -0.81
CA TYR A 93 9.45 2.08 -1.23
C TYR A 93 9.57 1.91 -2.72
N ARG A 94 10.39 0.95 -3.18
CA ARG A 94 10.47 0.58 -4.59
C ARG A 94 9.16 -0.09 -5.00
N THR A 95 8.47 0.52 -5.95
CA THR A 95 7.08 0.22 -6.28
C THR A 95 6.96 -0.20 -7.74
N LEU A 96 6.29 -1.32 -7.98
CA LEU A 96 5.89 -1.78 -9.30
C LEU A 96 4.40 -1.57 -9.48
N ILE A 97 3.98 -0.85 -10.54
CA ILE A 97 2.57 -0.54 -10.77
C ILE A 97 2.04 -1.41 -11.92
N LEU A 98 1.00 -2.18 -11.64
CA LEU A 98 0.33 -3.04 -12.61
C LEU A 98 -0.94 -2.34 -13.12
N VAL A 99 -1.14 -2.34 -14.44
CA VAL A 99 -2.30 -1.71 -15.08
C VAL A 99 -2.78 -2.55 -16.26
N SER A 100 -4.08 -2.50 -16.58
CA SER A 100 -4.60 -3.02 -17.85
C SER A 100 -4.83 -1.87 -18.84
N LYS A 101 -6.06 -1.65 -19.31
CA LYS A 101 -6.37 -0.63 -20.33
C LYS A 101 -6.65 0.75 -19.75
N LEU A 102 -7.32 0.82 -18.58
CA LEU A 102 -7.76 2.08 -17.98
C LEU A 102 -6.66 2.70 -17.14
N GLY A 103 -6.08 3.79 -17.61
CA GLY A 103 -4.89 4.41 -17.02
C GLY A 103 -5.15 5.53 -16.00
N HIS A 104 -6.40 5.80 -15.55
CA HIS A 104 -6.70 6.94 -14.66
C HIS A 104 -5.97 6.82 -13.30
N CYS A 105 -5.97 5.65 -12.67
CA CYS A 105 -5.23 5.42 -11.43
C CYS A 105 -3.71 5.50 -11.64
N LEU A 106 -3.19 4.92 -12.72
CA LEU A 106 -1.77 5.04 -13.07
C LEU A 106 -1.38 6.50 -13.27
N ASN A 107 -2.17 7.26 -14.01
CA ASN A 107 -1.91 8.68 -14.26
C ASN A 107 -1.87 9.51 -12.96
N ASP A 108 -2.81 9.30 -12.03
CA ASP A 108 -2.83 10.00 -10.74
C ASP A 108 -1.60 9.64 -9.88
N LEU A 109 -1.23 8.36 -9.81
CA LEU A 109 -0.04 7.91 -9.08
C LEU A 109 1.23 8.52 -9.66
N LEU A 110 1.42 8.47 -10.98
CA LEU A 110 2.60 9.03 -11.65
C LEU A 110 2.67 10.56 -11.52
N PHE A 111 1.53 11.25 -11.61
CA PHE A 111 1.47 12.69 -11.39
C PHE A 111 1.89 13.07 -9.96
N ARG A 112 1.37 12.38 -8.95
CA ARG A 112 1.73 12.63 -7.54
C ARG A 112 3.19 12.27 -7.24
N TRP A 113 3.68 11.19 -7.82
CA TRP A 113 5.08 10.82 -7.72
C TRP A 113 5.99 11.87 -8.37
N GLY A 114 5.70 12.28 -9.60
CA GLY A 114 6.51 13.24 -10.35
C GLY A 114 6.58 14.64 -9.72
N ASN A 115 5.58 15.05 -8.93
CA ASN A 115 5.57 16.33 -8.21
C ASN A 115 6.01 16.22 -6.73
N GLY A 116 6.43 15.01 -6.27
CA GLY A 116 6.90 14.77 -4.91
C GLY A 116 5.80 14.63 -3.84
N ALA A 117 4.51 14.60 -4.23
CA ALA A 117 3.40 14.41 -3.30
C ALA A 117 3.21 12.95 -2.87
N LEU A 118 3.81 11.99 -3.57
CA LEU A 118 3.84 10.57 -3.26
C LEU A 118 5.29 10.10 -3.21
N GLN A 119 5.79 9.82 -2.02
CA GLN A 119 7.18 9.47 -1.77
C GLN A 119 7.40 7.95 -1.91
N ILE A 120 7.38 7.48 -3.15
CA ILE A 120 7.74 6.12 -3.55
C ILE A 120 8.84 6.19 -4.62
N ASP A 121 9.49 5.06 -4.92
CA ASP A 121 10.36 4.91 -6.09
C ASP A 121 9.63 4.04 -7.11
N VAL A 122 9.12 4.63 -8.20
CA VAL A 122 8.43 3.88 -9.25
C VAL A 122 9.46 3.19 -10.13
N ALA A 123 9.72 1.91 -9.85
CA ALA A 123 10.72 1.10 -10.54
C ALA A 123 10.27 0.59 -11.93
N GLY A 124 8.97 0.57 -12.18
CA GLY A 124 8.42 0.16 -13.47
C GLY A 124 6.92 0.08 -13.50
N VAL A 125 6.37 -0.05 -14.70
CA VAL A 125 4.96 -0.35 -14.96
C VAL A 125 4.87 -1.70 -15.67
N VAL A 126 4.01 -2.58 -15.18
CA VAL A 126 3.69 -3.87 -15.83
C VAL A 126 2.27 -3.82 -16.38
N SER A 127 2.07 -4.37 -17.58
CA SER A 127 0.73 -4.45 -18.15
C SER A 127 0.56 -5.63 -19.09
N ASN A 128 -0.66 -6.16 -19.12
CA ASN A 128 -1.09 -7.14 -20.10
C ASN A 128 -1.57 -6.52 -21.43
N HIS A 129 -1.50 -5.18 -21.56
CA HIS A 129 -1.86 -4.39 -22.74
C HIS A 129 -0.81 -3.32 -23.02
N LEU A 130 -0.87 -2.68 -24.20
CA LEU A 130 0.06 -1.60 -24.58
C LEU A 130 -0.52 -0.20 -24.43
N ASP A 131 -1.80 -0.09 -24.06
CA ASP A 131 -2.57 1.17 -24.01
C ASP A 131 -1.91 2.25 -23.13
N CYS A 132 -1.35 1.85 -22.00
CA CYS A 132 -0.73 2.77 -21.03
C CYS A 132 0.78 2.99 -21.25
N ARG A 133 1.40 2.36 -22.27
CA ARG A 133 2.84 2.52 -22.56
C ARG A 133 3.25 3.97 -22.81
N PRO A 134 2.49 4.77 -23.62
CA PRO A 134 2.84 6.18 -23.84
C PRO A 134 2.82 7.00 -22.55
N LEU A 135 1.90 6.70 -21.63
CA LEU A 135 1.83 7.38 -20.34
C LEU A 135 3.05 7.08 -19.47
N ALA A 136 3.48 5.82 -19.32
CA ALA A 136 4.69 5.47 -18.60
C ALA A 136 5.93 6.12 -19.22
N ALA A 137 6.03 6.10 -20.56
CA ALA A 137 7.14 6.72 -21.30
C ALA A 137 7.24 8.23 -21.08
N SER A 138 6.11 8.94 -20.91
CA SER A 138 6.11 10.39 -20.64
C SER A 138 6.73 10.77 -19.30
N TYR A 139 6.81 9.81 -18.36
CA TYR A 139 7.51 9.96 -17.08
C TYR A 139 8.90 9.30 -17.07
N GLY A 140 9.37 8.74 -18.20
CA GLY A 140 10.65 8.04 -18.28
C GLY A 140 10.68 6.70 -17.54
N ILE A 141 9.53 6.06 -17.33
CA ILE A 141 9.41 4.81 -16.57
C ILE A 141 9.42 3.62 -17.52
N ASP A 142 10.17 2.58 -17.17
CA ASP A 142 10.22 1.32 -17.90
C ASP A 142 8.85 0.63 -17.92
N TYR A 143 8.46 0.12 -19.08
CA TYR A 143 7.18 -0.53 -19.30
C TYR A 143 7.36 -1.99 -19.73
N HIS A 144 6.93 -2.90 -18.87
CA HIS A 144 7.02 -4.35 -19.09
C HIS A 144 5.67 -4.87 -19.59
N HIS A 145 5.65 -5.35 -20.83
CA HIS A 145 4.46 -5.94 -21.43
C HIS A 145 4.45 -7.45 -21.17
N LEU A 146 3.56 -7.92 -20.31
CA LEU A 146 3.30 -9.32 -19.99
C LEU A 146 1.87 -9.69 -20.43
N PRO A 147 1.67 -10.10 -21.69
CA PRO A 147 0.34 -10.46 -22.18
C PRO A 147 -0.20 -11.70 -21.46
N VAL A 148 -1.48 -11.63 -21.10
CA VAL A 148 -2.15 -12.71 -20.35
C VAL A 148 -3.27 -13.31 -21.19
N SER A 149 -3.17 -14.63 -21.41
CA SER A 149 -4.22 -15.50 -21.93
C SER A 149 -4.34 -16.73 -21.01
N PRO A 150 -5.34 -17.59 -21.17
CA PRO A 150 -5.39 -18.84 -20.41
C PRO A 150 -4.10 -19.68 -20.50
N GLU A 151 -3.43 -19.66 -21.66
CA GLU A 151 -2.21 -20.43 -21.92
C GLU A 151 -0.94 -19.76 -21.38
N THR A 152 -0.90 -18.42 -21.33
CA THR A 152 0.29 -17.64 -20.93
C THR A 152 0.23 -17.11 -19.52
N LYS A 153 -0.85 -17.34 -18.78
CA LYS A 153 -1.05 -16.78 -17.44
C LYS A 153 0.07 -17.16 -16.47
N ALA A 154 0.45 -18.45 -16.46
CA ALA A 154 1.51 -18.94 -15.57
C ALA A 154 2.87 -18.29 -15.89
N ASP A 155 3.22 -18.16 -17.16
CA ASP A 155 4.47 -17.52 -17.60
C ASP A 155 4.46 -16.02 -17.29
N ALA A 156 3.32 -15.35 -17.46
CA ALA A 156 3.17 -13.92 -17.12
C ALA A 156 3.33 -13.69 -15.61
N GLU A 157 2.77 -14.53 -14.75
CA GLU A 157 2.94 -14.45 -13.31
C GLU A 157 4.36 -14.78 -12.86
N ALA A 158 5.00 -15.78 -13.45
CA ALA A 158 6.41 -16.08 -13.23
C ALA A 158 7.30 -14.89 -13.65
N GLY A 159 7.01 -14.26 -14.79
CA GLY A 159 7.68 -13.04 -15.24
C GLY A 159 7.46 -11.85 -14.29
N LEU A 160 6.28 -11.71 -13.72
CA LEU A 160 5.98 -10.69 -12.70
C LEU A 160 6.84 -10.93 -11.45
N LEU A 161 6.88 -12.15 -10.90
CA LEU A 161 7.67 -12.45 -9.71
C LEU A 161 9.17 -12.26 -9.96
N ALA A 162 9.66 -12.64 -11.15
CA ALA A 162 11.05 -12.40 -11.55
C ALA A 162 11.38 -10.90 -11.62
N LEU A 163 10.45 -10.05 -12.09
CA LEU A 163 10.61 -8.58 -12.05
C LEU A 163 10.63 -8.05 -10.62
N VAL A 164 9.73 -8.57 -9.76
CA VAL A 164 9.69 -8.19 -8.33
C VAL A 164 11.04 -8.45 -7.66
N ASP A 165 11.62 -9.62 -7.89
CA ASP A 165 12.91 -10.00 -7.30
C ASP A 165 14.07 -9.20 -7.91
N SER A 166 14.16 -9.13 -9.25
CA SER A 166 15.28 -8.48 -9.94
C SER A 166 15.35 -6.97 -9.74
N LEU A 167 14.20 -6.32 -9.52
CA LEU A 167 14.10 -4.89 -9.26
C LEU A 167 14.04 -4.54 -7.77
N ASP A 168 14.15 -5.52 -6.87
CA ASP A 168 14.04 -5.35 -5.41
C ASP A 168 12.75 -4.58 -5.02
N ILE A 169 11.60 -5.06 -5.48
CA ILE A 169 10.31 -4.41 -5.29
C ILE A 169 9.78 -4.65 -3.88
N HIS A 170 9.46 -3.55 -3.20
CA HIS A 170 8.88 -3.57 -1.86
C HIS A 170 7.33 -3.54 -1.89
N LEU A 171 6.75 -2.87 -2.90
CA LEU A 171 5.31 -2.71 -3.04
C LEU A 171 4.85 -2.96 -4.48
N VAL A 172 3.82 -3.77 -4.64
CA VAL A 172 3.09 -3.96 -5.90
C VAL A 172 1.73 -3.27 -5.81
N VAL A 173 1.38 -2.48 -6.83
CA VAL A 173 0.12 -1.73 -6.87
C VAL A 173 -0.70 -2.15 -8.08
N LEU A 174 -1.87 -2.74 -7.87
CA LEU A 174 -2.82 -3.09 -8.93
C LEU A 174 -3.70 -1.87 -9.24
N ALA A 175 -3.21 -1.00 -10.13
CA ALA A 175 -3.88 0.22 -10.57
C ALA A 175 -4.84 -0.09 -11.74
N ARG A 176 -5.96 -0.75 -11.46
CA ARG A 176 -6.91 -1.29 -12.45
C ARG A 176 -6.29 -2.39 -13.32
N TYR A 177 -5.55 -3.28 -12.69
CA TYR A 177 -5.07 -4.52 -13.33
C TYR A 177 -6.16 -5.57 -13.30
N MET A 178 -6.82 -5.78 -14.45
CA MET A 178 -8.03 -6.58 -14.58
C MET A 178 -7.75 -8.08 -14.80
N GLN A 179 -6.77 -8.62 -14.07
CA GLN A 179 -6.43 -10.03 -14.07
C GLN A 179 -6.55 -10.59 -12.65
N VAL A 180 -7.14 -11.77 -12.51
CA VAL A 180 -7.12 -12.51 -11.25
C VAL A 180 -5.78 -13.23 -11.15
N LEU A 181 -5.01 -12.94 -10.11
CA LEU A 181 -3.74 -13.59 -9.84
C LEU A 181 -3.95 -14.99 -9.22
N SER A 182 -2.97 -15.87 -9.38
CA SER A 182 -2.99 -17.17 -8.72
C SER A 182 -2.76 -17.03 -7.21
N ASP A 183 -3.22 -18.04 -6.47
CA ASP A 183 -3.00 -18.13 -5.02
C ASP A 183 -1.50 -18.09 -4.66
N ASP A 184 -0.65 -18.69 -5.49
CA ASP A 184 0.79 -18.70 -5.27
C ASP A 184 1.39 -17.31 -5.41
N THR A 185 0.99 -16.56 -6.43
CA THR A 185 1.40 -15.15 -6.60
C THR A 185 0.86 -14.28 -5.47
N CYS A 186 -0.39 -14.47 -5.05
CA CYS A 186 -0.97 -13.74 -3.92
C CYS A 186 -0.21 -14.00 -2.62
N ARG A 187 0.14 -15.27 -2.33
CA ARG A 187 0.93 -15.64 -1.14
C ARG A 187 2.36 -15.10 -1.19
N ALA A 188 3.02 -15.12 -2.34
CA ALA A 188 4.37 -14.59 -2.49
C ALA A 188 4.44 -13.06 -2.25
N LEU A 189 3.34 -12.35 -2.48
CA LEU A 189 3.23 -10.89 -2.35
C LEU A 189 2.32 -10.46 -1.19
N GLU A 190 2.03 -11.36 -0.26
CA GLU A 190 1.16 -11.09 0.90
C GLU A 190 1.67 -9.88 1.71
N GLY A 191 0.76 -8.99 2.09
CA GLY A 191 1.04 -7.78 2.86
C GLY A 191 1.76 -6.66 2.10
N ARG A 192 2.20 -6.89 0.84
CA ARG A 192 2.89 -5.91 0.00
C ARG A 192 2.29 -5.76 -1.40
N MET A 193 1.03 -6.14 -1.58
CA MET A 193 0.29 -5.93 -2.82
C MET A 193 -1.06 -5.27 -2.52
N ILE A 194 -1.29 -4.09 -3.12
CA ILE A 194 -2.49 -3.28 -2.94
C ILE A 194 -3.31 -3.28 -4.23
N ASN A 195 -4.61 -3.56 -4.12
CA ASN A 195 -5.57 -3.46 -5.22
C ASN A 195 -6.54 -2.30 -5.02
N ILE A 196 -6.96 -1.69 -6.13
CA ILE A 196 -8.14 -0.82 -6.17
C ILE A 196 -9.33 -1.56 -6.75
N HIS A 197 -10.35 -1.76 -5.94
CA HIS A 197 -11.64 -2.29 -6.36
C HIS A 197 -12.63 -1.14 -6.60
N HIS A 198 -13.31 -1.20 -7.75
CA HIS A 198 -14.18 -0.14 -8.27
C HIS A 198 -15.60 -0.11 -7.66
N SER A 199 -15.74 -0.58 -6.41
CA SER A 199 -16.97 -0.43 -5.63
C SER A 199 -16.66 -0.32 -4.14
N PHE A 200 -17.64 0.10 -3.37
CA PHE A 200 -17.60 0.08 -1.92
C PHE A 200 -17.87 -1.35 -1.45
N LEU A 201 -16.82 -2.04 -0.98
CA LEU A 201 -16.93 -3.41 -0.46
C LEU A 201 -17.55 -3.43 0.96
N PRO A 202 -18.35 -4.45 1.32
CA PRO A 202 -18.78 -5.58 0.49
C PRO A 202 -20.04 -5.24 -0.32
N SER A 203 -19.92 -4.99 -1.61
CA SER A 203 -21.07 -4.79 -2.50
C SER A 203 -20.71 -5.05 -3.96
N PHE A 204 -21.72 -5.22 -4.82
CA PHE A 204 -21.65 -5.39 -6.28
C PHE A 204 -20.43 -6.17 -6.79
N LYS A 205 -20.51 -7.49 -6.74
CA LYS A 205 -19.56 -8.39 -7.42
C LYS A 205 -19.97 -8.52 -8.90
N GLY A 206 -19.00 -8.51 -9.82
CA GLY A 206 -19.22 -8.83 -11.23
C GLY A 206 -18.89 -7.70 -12.22
N ALA A 207 -19.24 -7.92 -13.49
CA ALA A 207 -18.92 -7.02 -14.59
C ALA A 207 -19.88 -5.81 -14.64
N ARG A 208 -19.38 -4.66 -15.12
CA ARG A 208 -20.14 -3.40 -15.33
C ARG A 208 -20.82 -2.83 -14.09
N PRO A 209 -20.11 -2.61 -12.97
CA PRO A 209 -20.69 -2.18 -11.70
C PRO A 209 -21.46 -0.86 -11.80
N TYR A 210 -21.02 0.08 -12.63
CA TYR A 210 -21.69 1.37 -12.81
C TYR A 210 -23.02 1.26 -13.57
N HIS A 211 -23.18 0.28 -14.48
CA HIS A 211 -24.48 0.00 -15.11
C HIS A 211 -25.44 -0.63 -14.10
N GLN A 212 -24.94 -1.58 -13.29
CA GLN A 212 -25.75 -2.16 -12.21
C GLN A 212 -26.16 -1.07 -11.19
N ALA A 213 -25.23 -0.18 -10.82
CA ALA A 213 -25.50 0.95 -9.95
C ALA A 213 -26.61 1.87 -10.51
N PHE A 214 -26.57 2.15 -11.81
CA PHE A 214 -27.61 2.92 -12.49
C PHE A 214 -28.98 2.21 -12.47
N GLU A 215 -29.02 0.94 -12.88
CA GLU A 215 -30.25 0.14 -12.90
C GLU A 215 -30.89 0.03 -11.52
N HIS A 216 -30.10 -0.11 -10.46
CA HIS A 216 -30.58 -0.13 -9.08
C HIS A 216 -30.90 1.25 -8.50
N GLY A 217 -30.60 2.33 -9.22
CA GLY A 217 -30.82 3.69 -8.76
C GLY A 217 -30.10 4.03 -7.46
N VAL A 218 -28.84 3.60 -7.32
CA VAL A 218 -28.02 3.82 -6.11
C VAL A 218 -27.85 5.31 -5.82
N LYS A 219 -27.56 5.64 -4.59
CA LYS A 219 -27.33 7.02 -4.11
C LYS A 219 -25.88 7.29 -3.76
N LEU A 220 -25.05 6.26 -3.79
CA LEU A 220 -23.63 6.34 -3.53
C LEU A 220 -22.89 5.43 -4.53
N VAL A 221 -21.78 5.92 -5.06
CA VAL A 221 -20.75 5.13 -5.74
C VAL A 221 -19.45 5.29 -4.99
N GLY A 222 -18.57 4.31 -5.06
CA GLY A 222 -17.33 4.38 -4.28
C GLY A 222 -16.28 3.41 -4.76
N ALA A 223 -15.16 3.40 -4.07
CA ALA A 223 -14.03 2.52 -4.33
C ALA A 223 -13.40 2.03 -3.02
N THR A 224 -12.71 0.91 -3.08
CA THR A 224 -12.01 0.27 -1.96
C THR A 224 -10.59 -0.07 -2.36
N ALA A 225 -9.60 0.41 -1.62
CA ALA A 225 -8.22 -0.08 -1.69
C ALA A 225 -8.00 -1.08 -0.55
N HIS A 226 -7.48 -2.25 -0.88
CA HIS A 226 -7.25 -3.34 0.06
C HIS A 226 -5.97 -4.10 -0.27
N TYR A 227 -5.41 -4.81 0.70
CA TYR A 227 -4.36 -5.77 0.41
C TYR A 227 -4.93 -6.96 -0.38
N VAL A 228 -4.14 -7.47 -1.30
CA VAL A 228 -4.53 -8.66 -2.09
C VAL A 228 -4.27 -9.92 -1.28
N THR A 229 -5.26 -10.81 -1.29
CA THR A 229 -5.20 -12.16 -0.73
C THR A 229 -5.61 -13.18 -1.80
N ALA A 230 -5.52 -14.47 -1.50
CA ALA A 230 -6.02 -15.52 -2.39
C ALA A 230 -7.54 -15.43 -2.60
N ASP A 231 -8.27 -14.95 -1.59
CA ASP A 231 -9.71 -14.72 -1.71
C ASP A 231 -9.97 -13.40 -2.44
N LEU A 232 -10.62 -13.49 -3.60
CA LEU A 232 -10.85 -12.36 -4.50
C LEU A 232 -11.66 -11.25 -3.82
N ASP A 233 -11.08 -10.04 -3.78
CA ASP A 233 -11.68 -8.83 -3.22
C ASP A 233 -12.08 -8.93 -1.72
N GLU A 234 -11.48 -9.86 -0.97
CA GLU A 234 -11.76 -10.09 0.45
C GLU A 234 -10.58 -9.74 1.38
N GLY A 235 -9.51 -9.19 0.83
CA GLY A 235 -8.34 -8.80 1.61
C GLY A 235 -8.58 -7.60 2.54
N PRO A 236 -7.68 -7.39 3.53
CA PRO A 236 -7.81 -6.32 4.52
C PRO A 236 -7.91 -4.93 3.88
N ILE A 237 -8.98 -4.21 4.22
CA ILE A 237 -9.28 -2.89 3.65
C ILE A 237 -8.32 -1.84 4.24
N ILE A 238 -7.72 -1.02 3.36
CA ILE A 238 -6.83 0.08 3.73
C ILE A 238 -7.57 1.42 3.73
N GLU A 239 -8.31 1.68 2.65
CA GLU A 239 -9.04 2.92 2.47
C GLU A 239 -10.31 2.69 1.65
N GLN A 240 -11.34 3.43 1.97
CA GLN A 240 -12.60 3.49 1.21
C GLN A 240 -13.08 4.92 1.12
N ASP A 241 -13.70 5.25 -0.01
CA ASP A 241 -14.41 6.52 -0.16
C ASP A 241 -15.64 6.36 -1.03
N VAL A 242 -16.59 7.26 -0.85
CA VAL A 242 -17.87 7.26 -1.57
C VAL A 242 -18.23 8.66 -2.04
N MET A 243 -18.86 8.73 -3.22
CA MET A 243 -19.43 9.96 -3.76
C MET A 243 -20.96 9.83 -3.85
N ARG A 244 -21.65 10.89 -3.45
CA ARG A 244 -23.11 10.95 -3.58
C ARG A 244 -23.51 11.18 -5.05
N VAL A 245 -24.46 10.37 -5.51
CA VAL A 245 -25.03 10.43 -6.86
C VAL A 245 -26.55 10.46 -6.79
N ASP A 246 -27.20 10.79 -7.90
CA ASP A 246 -28.66 10.82 -7.97
C ASP A 246 -29.16 10.36 -9.34
N HIS A 247 -30.48 10.47 -9.58
CA HIS A 247 -31.17 10.00 -10.77
C HIS A 247 -30.84 10.77 -12.05
N ARG A 248 -30.10 11.87 -11.99
CA ARG A 248 -29.70 12.68 -13.15
C ARG A 248 -28.43 12.13 -13.82
N HIS A 249 -27.64 11.34 -13.08
CA HIS A 249 -26.39 10.77 -13.60
C HIS A 249 -26.68 9.54 -14.44
N ASP A 250 -26.18 9.53 -15.66
CA ASP A 250 -26.19 8.36 -16.53
C ASP A 250 -25.06 7.39 -16.19
N PRO A 251 -25.00 6.18 -16.78
CA PRO A 251 -23.95 5.20 -16.49
C PRO A 251 -22.53 5.70 -16.80
N GLU A 252 -22.35 6.57 -17.79
CA GLU A 252 -21.04 7.12 -18.17
C GLU A 252 -20.56 8.16 -17.15
N GLU A 253 -21.48 9.00 -16.69
CA GLU A 253 -21.22 9.96 -15.61
C GLU A 253 -20.89 9.24 -14.29
N LEU A 254 -21.65 8.18 -13.93
CA LEU A 254 -21.34 7.35 -12.76
C LEU A 254 -19.96 6.72 -12.88
N ALA A 255 -19.58 6.24 -14.06
CA ALA A 255 -18.24 5.70 -14.30
C ALA A 255 -17.15 6.77 -14.22
N SER A 256 -17.42 8.01 -14.63
CA SER A 256 -16.49 9.13 -14.49
C SER A 256 -16.25 9.48 -13.04
N ILE A 257 -17.32 9.66 -12.27
CA ILE A 257 -17.25 9.92 -10.82
C ILE A 257 -16.50 8.79 -10.11
N GLY A 258 -16.80 7.52 -10.48
CA GLY A 258 -16.12 6.37 -9.91
C GLY A 258 -14.63 6.37 -10.16
N ARG A 259 -14.16 6.72 -11.36
CA ARG A 259 -12.72 6.83 -11.68
C ARG A 259 -11.99 7.86 -10.81
N ASP A 260 -12.64 8.99 -10.51
CA ASP A 260 -12.06 10.03 -9.64
C ASP A 260 -11.91 9.50 -8.21
N VAL A 261 -12.92 8.80 -7.68
CA VAL A 261 -12.86 8.17 -6.36
C VAL A 261 -11.79 7.07 -6.33
N GLU A 262 -11.73 6.20 -7.35
CA GLU A 262 -10.71 5.14 -7.45
C GLU A 262 -9.29 5.71 -7.37
N SER A 263 -9.01 6.78 -8.11
CA SER A 263 -7.68 7.43 -8.13
C SER A 263 -7.31 7.99 -6.75
N GLN A 264 -8.24 8.66 -6.08
CA GLN A 264 -7.99 9.24 -4.75
C GLN A 264 -7.81 8.17 -3.67
N VAL A 265 -8.65 7.13 -3.66
CA VAL A 265 -8.58 6.03 -2.69
C VAL A 265 -7.27 5.27 -2.84
N LEU A 266 -6.89 4.92 -4.08
CA LEU A 266 -5.64 4.20 -4.32
C LEU A 266 -4.43 5.02 -3.92
N SER A 267 -4.37 6.30 -4.28
CA SER A 267 -3.22 7.15 -3.94
C SER A 267 -3.06 7.36 -2.43
N ARG A 268 -4.17 7.47 -1.67
CA ARG A 268 -4.13 7.52 -0.20
C ARG A 268 -3.61 6.22 0.40
N ALA A 269 -4.12 5.07 -0.08
CA ALA A 269 -3.69 3.76 0.40
C ALA A 269 -2.21 3.49 0.15
N VAL A 270 -1.71 3.79 -1.06
CA VAL A 270 -0.29 3.66 -1.42
C VAL A 270 0.58 4.57 -0.55
N ARG A 271 0.17 5.83 -0.34
CA ARG A 271 0.88 6.76 0.53
C ARG A 271 0.98 6.24 1.96
N TRP A 272 -0.14 5.80 2.55
CA TRP A 272 -0.13 5.31 3.94
C TRP A 272 0.70 4.05 4.10
N HIS A 273 0.69 3.15 3.12
CA HIS A 273 1.57 1.99 3.13
C HIS A 273 3.03 2.43 3.07
N ALA A 274 3.40 3.29 2.13
CA ALA A 274 4.77 3.79 1.97
C ALA A 274 5.28 4.60 3.19
N GLU A 275 4.37 5.22 3.96
CA GLU A 275 4.68 5.89 5.22
C GLU A 275 4.65 4.92 6.43
N SER A 276 4.51 3.61 6.22
CA SER A 276 4.37 2.59 7.26
C SER A 276 3.25 2.92 8.26
N ARG A 277 2.10 3.41 7.76
CA ARG A 277 0.93 3.79 8.58
C ARG A 277 -0.13 2.69 8.67
N VAL A 278 0.02 1.62 7.90
CA VAL A 278 -0.98 0.54 7.81
C VAL A 278 -0.42 -0.71 8.48
N LEU A 279 -1.06 -1.17 9.54
CA LEU A 279 -0.72 -2.41 10.24
C LEU A 279 -1.84 -3.43 10.09
N LEU A 280 -1.48 -4.68 9.84
CA LEU A 280 -2.44 -5.77 9.72
C LEU A 280 -2.96 -6.22 11.08
N ASN A 281 -4.28 -6.42 11.20
CA ASN A 281 -4.96 -6.97 12.35
C ASN A 281 -5.95 -8.07 11.91
N GLY A 282 -5.42 -9.26 11.61
CA GLY A 282 -6.19 -10.34 11.00
C GLY A 282 -6.74 -9.90 9.63
N HIS A 283 -8.06 -9.93 9.47
CA HIS A 283 -8.74 -9.49 8.25
C HIS A 283 -9.02 -7.98 8.18
N LYS A 284 -8.50 -7.20 9.12
CA LYS A 284 -8.67 -5.75 9.22
C LYS A 284 -7.31 -5.06 9.13
N THR A 285 -7.34 -3.74 9.01
CA THR A 285 -6.16 -2.89 9.18
C THR A 285 -6.35 -1.89 10.30
N VAL A 286 -5.26 -1.51 10.95
CA VAL A 286 -5.14 -0.32 11.77
C VAL A 286 -4.39 0.71 10.94
N VAL A 287 -5.01 1.87 10.69
CA VAL A 287 -4.44 2.94 9.87
C VAL A 287 -4.19 4.17 10.73
N PHE A 288 -2.93 4.53 10.92
CA PHE A 288 -2.51 5.75 11.62
C PHE A 288 -2.48 6.93 10.63
N ARG A 289 -3.49 7.78 10.68
CA ARG A 289 -3.68 8.95 9.79
C ARG A 289 -2.96 10.19 10.28
#